data_c69337ed877729f6a1e51832d584afa6
#
_entry.id   c69337ed877729f6a1e51832d584afa6
#
_cell.length_a   1.000
_cell.length_b   1.000
_cell.length_c   1.000
_cell.angle_alpha   90.00
_cell.angle_beta   90.00
_cell.angle_gamma   90.00
#
_symmetry.space_group_name_H-M   'P 1'
#
loop_
_entity.id
_entity.type
_entity.pdbx_description
1 polymer ?
#
loop_
_entity_poly.entity_id
_entity_poly.type
_entity_poly.pdbx_seq_one_letter_code
_entity_poly.pdbx_strand_id
1 'polypeptide(L)'
;MPEAARGSGKDTVDSDTGSGVDCAFPSTTKTDVCSSNVFVNNFGSVRQGDVVTSHPMTGCGSESPKLSTYSPNVFVNGMGMGRLGDDYEGDGSNVITSGSSNVFVN
;
A
#
# COMPACT_ATOMS: atom_id res chain seq x y z
N MET A 1 -17.79 -3.19 1.92
CA MET A 1 -16.72 -3.20 0.91
C MET A 1 -15.68 -2.15 1.26
N PRO A 2 -14.38 -2.50 1.31
CA PRO A 2 -13.35 -1.50 1.59
C PRO A 2 -13.16 -0.51 0.43
N GLU A 3 -12.63 0.65 0.76
CA GLU A 3 -12.33 1.70 -0.19
C GLU A 3 -11.17 1.31 -1.09
N ALA A 4 -11.22 1.70 -2.36
CA ALA A 4 -10.13 1.46 -3.31
C ALA A 4 -8.91 2.30 -2.95
N ALA A 5 -7.72 1.70 -3.04
CA ALA A 5 -6.46 2.37 -2.76
C ALA A 5 -5.93 3.09 -4.00
N ARG A 6 -5.36 4.28 -3.79
CA ARG A 6 -4.85 5.14 -4.85
C ARG A 6 -3.34 5.32 -4.66
N GLY A 7 -2.61 5.26 -5.76
CA GLY A 7 -1.16 5.36 -5.77
C GLY A 7 -0.63 6.78 -5.89
N SER A 8 0.61 6.91 -6.31
CA SER A 8 1.32 8.18 -6.52
C SER A 8 1.32 9.06 -5.28
N GLY A 9 1.41 8.46 -4.10
CA GLY A 9 1.46 9.18 -2.83
C GLY A 9 0.11 9.65 -2.31
N LYS A 10 -1.00 9.24 -2.90
CA LYS A 10 -2.32 9.75 -2.50
C LYS A 10 -2.81 9.14 -1.19
N ASP A 11 -2.62 7.84 -0.99
CA ASP A 11 -3.09 7.17 0.21
C ASP A 11 -1.95 6.87 1.18
N THR A 12 -2.28 6.74 2.44
CA THR A 12 -1.32 6.53 3.52
C THR A 12 -1.17 5.05 3.85
N VAL A 13 0.02 4.69 4.31
CA VAL A 13 0.36 3.34 4.74
C VAL A 13 1.01 3.43 6.10
N ASP A 14 0.42 2.80 7.10
CA ASP A 14 1.02 2.70 8.41
C ASP A 14 1.98 1.53 8.43
N SER A 15 3.23 1.83 8.77
CA SER A 15 4.31 0.86 8.82
C SER A 15 4.74 0.66 10.26
N ASP A 16 4.62 -0.56 10.75
CA ASP A 16 5.05 -0.94 12.09
C ASP A 16 6.21 -1.93 11.98
N THR A 17 7.41 -1.41 11.96
CA THR A 17 8.63 -2.20 11.85
C THR A 17 9.26 -2.50 13.21
N GLY A 18 8.44 -2.58 14.24
CA GLY A 18 8.89 -2.80 15.60
C GLY A 18 9.11 -1.47 16.34
N SER A 19 9.43 -1.56 17.61
CA SER A 19 9.52 -0.37 18.45
C SER A 19 10.92 -0.24 19.02
N GLY A 20 11.71 0.68 18.46
CA GLY A 20 12.95 1.12 19.06
C GLY A 20 14.08 0.10 19.07
N VAL A 21 14.04 -0.91 18.23
CA VAL A 21 15.14 -1.84 18.07
C VAL A 21 15.94 -1.43 16.84
N ASP A 22 17.22 -1.16 17.02
CA ASP A 22 18.07 -0.60 15.96
C ASP A 22 17.48 0.71 15.43
N CYS A 23 17.29 0.84 14.13
CA CYS A 23 16.73 2.03 13.51
C CYS A 23 15.25 1.86 13.15
N ALA A 24 14.64 0.74 13.50
CA ALA A 24 13.25 0.48 13.19
C ALA A 24 12.33 1.20 14.15
N PHE A 25 11.30 1.81 13.63
CA PHE A 25 10.27 2.51 14.43
C PHE A 25 8.98 2.59 13.63
N PRO A 26 7.82 2.65 14.28
CA PRO A 26 6.57 2.87 13.59
C PRO A 26 6.59 4.18 12.82
N SER A 27 6.09 4.17 11.59
CA SER A 27 6.06 5.35 10.73
C SER A 27 4.86 5.29 9.80
N THR A 28 4.54 6.43 9.19
CA THR A 28 3.55 6.49 8.12
C THR A 28 4.26 6.81 6.83
N THR A 29 4.03 5.96 5.83
CA THR A 29 4.51 6.20 4.47
C THR A 29 3.32 6.32 3.53
N LYS A 30 3.54 6.26 2.24
CA LYS A 30 2.49 6.50 1.25
C LYS A 30 2.56 5.45 0.15
N THR A 31 1.42 5.19 -0.46
CA THR A 31 1.36 4.40 -1.68
C THR A 31 2.21 5.05 -2.76
N ASP A 32 2.79 4.25 -3.65
CA ASP A 32 3.67 4.77 -4.69
C ASP A 32 3.27 4.19 -6.06
N VAL A 33 3.83 3.08 -6.47
CA VAL A 33 3.59 2.51 -7.79
C VAL A 33 2.13 2.08 -7.93
N CYS A 34 1.57 2.33 -9.10
CA CYS A 34 0.16 2.11 -9.38
C CYS A 34 -0.06 1.97 -10.89
N SER A 35 -1.29 1.70 -11.30
CA SER A 35 -1.63 1.62 -12.71
C SER A 35 -1.42 2.96 -13.41
N SER A 36 -0.89 2.88 -14.64
CA SER A 36 -0.73 4.06 -15.50
C SER A 36 -1.94 4.37 -16.36
N ASN A 37 -2.96 3.51 -16.35
CA ASN A 37 -4.12 3.67 -17.23
C ASN A 37 -5.46 3.30 -16.59
N VAL A 38 -5.49 2.90 -15.34
CA VAL A 38 -6.72 2.69 -14.56
C VAL A 38 -6.66 3.57 -13.33
N PHE A 39 -7.64 4.43 -13.17
CA PHE A 39 -7.60 5.49 -12.17
C PHE A 39 -8.77 5.40 -11.18
N VAL A 40 -8.48 5.80 -9.94
CA VAL A 40 -9.46 6.00 -8.88
C VAL A 40 -9.31 7.45 -8.43
N ASN A 41 -10.35 8.27 -8.63
CA ASN A 41 -10.33 9.71 -8.28
C ASN A 41 -9.09 10.44 -8.88
N ASN A 42 -8.77 10.15 -10.14
CA ASN A 42 -7.65 10.74 -10.89
C ASN A 42 -6.25 10.29 -10.45
N PHE A 43 -6.14 9.29 -9.59
CA PHE A 43 -4.87 8.65 -9.21
C PHE A 43 -4.86 7.21 -9.68
N GLY A 44 -3.71 6.72 -10.11
CA GLY A 44 -3.60 5.33 -10.53
C GLY A 44 -4.03 4.36 -9.43
N SER A 45 -4.73 3.30 -9.81
CA SER A 45 -5.14 2.26 -8.87
C SER A 45 -3.94 1.44 -8.42
N VAL A 46 -3.83 1.19 -7.10
CA VAL A 46 -2.79 0.32 -6.55
C VAL A 46 -3.15 -1.14 -6.84
N ARG A 47 -2.15 -1.95 -7.20
CA ARG A 47 -2.36 -3.34 -7.63
C ARG A 47 -1.39 -4.27 -6.91
N GLN A 48 -1.75 -5.55 -6.94
CA GLN A 48 -0.85 -6.63 -6.52
C GLN A 48 0.55 -6.44 -7.12
N GLY A 49 1.58 -6.51 -6.26
CA GLY A 49 2.96 -6.39 -6.69
C GLY A 49 3.48 -4.97 -6.82
N ASP A 50 2.62 -3.95 -6.69
CA ASP A 50 3.06 -2.56 -6.71
C ASP A 50 3.76 -2.22 -5.39
N VAL A 51 4.88 -1.49 -5.48
CA VAL A 51 5.68 -1.16 -4.31
C VAL A 51 5.16 0.09 -3.61
N VAL A 52 5.37 0.13 -2.30
CA VAL A 52 5.07 1.29 -1.45
C VAL A 52 6.29 2.22 -1.40
N THR A 53 6.06 3.48 -1.04
CA THR A 53 7.17 4.39 -0.71
C THR A 53 7.97 3.81 0.44
N SER A 54 9.30 3.95 0.39
CA SER A 54 10.19 3.32 1.36
C SER A 54 9.85 3.69 2.80
N HIS A 55 10.09 2.75 3.70
CA HIS A 55 9.96 2.94 5.13
C HIS A 55 11.18 2.34 5.85
N PRO A 56 11.49 2.77 7.10
CA PRO A 56 12.57 2.18 7.87
C PRO A 56 12.32 0.70 8.14
N MET A 57 13.40 -0.05 8.24
CA MET A 57 13.34 -1.47 8.59
C MET A 57 14.37 -1.82 9.65
N THR A 58 14.21 -2.97 10.30
CA THR A 58 15.16 -3.49 11.28
C THR A 58 16.53 -3.62 10.63
N GLY A 59 17.58 -3.18 11.32
CA GLY A 59 18.95 -3.22 10.81
C GLY A 59 19.38 -1.90 10.16
N CYS A 60 18.66 -0.82 10.38
CA CYS A 60 19.03 0.53 9.95
C CYS A 60 18.97 0.76 8.43
N GLY A 61 18.26 -0.12 7.70
CA GLY A 61 18.01 0.08 6.28
C GLY A 61 16.64 0.66 6.03
N SER A 62 16.27 0.70 4.75
CA SER A 62 14.91 1.01 4.32
C SER A 62 14.49 0.04 3.23
N GLU A 63 13.19 -0.12 3.05
CA GLU A 63 12.65 -1.03 2.04
C GLU A 63 11.41 -0.43 1.39
N SER A 64 11.09 -0.91 0.18
CA SER A 64 9.87 -0.58 -0.53
C SER A 64 9.19 -1.89 -0.92
N PRO A 65 8.46 -2.52 0.01
CA PRO A 65 7.85 -3.81 -0.26
C PRO A 65 6.66 -3.71 -1.22
N LYS A 66 6.26 -4.87 -1.73
CA LYS A 66 5.18 -5.00 -2.71
C LYS A 66 3.86 -5.29 -2.00
N LEU A 67 2.75 -4.84 -2.61
CA LEU A 67 1.42 -5.15 -2.13
C LEU A 67 1.20 -6.67 -2.19
N SER A 68 0.84 -7.27 -1.06
CA SER A 68 0.71 -8.72 -0.91
C SER A 68 -0.73 -9.19 -0.72
N THR A 69 -1.62 -8.36 -0.22
CA THR A 69 -3.05 -8.66 -0.15
C THR A 69 -3.83 -7.68 -1.02
N TYR A 70 -4.92 -8.15 -1.60
CA TYR A 70 -5.65 -7.40 -2.62
C TYR A 70 -6.99 -8.07 -2.87
N SER A 71 -7.83 -7.46 -3.70
CA SER A 71 -9.13 -8.04 -4.05
C SER A 71 -8.96 -9.40 -4.73
N PRO A 72 -9.73 -10.42 -4.31
CA PRO A 72 -9.72 -11.72 -4.97
C PRO A 72 -10.53 -11.76 -6.26
N ASN A 73 -11.33 -10.75 -6.54
CA ASN A 73 -12.26 -10.79 -7.67
C ASN A 73 -12.38 -9.49 -8.47
N VAL A 74 -11.63 -8.45 -8.11
CA VAL A 74 -11.54 -7.21 -8.89
C VAL A 74 -10.10 -7.02 -9.32
N PHE A 75 -9.88 -6.86 -10.62
CA PHE A 75 -8.54 -6.84 -11.19
C PHE A 75 -8.29 -5.56 -11.96
N VAL A 76 -7.05 -5.07 -11.89
CA VAL A 76 -6.55 -3.91 -12.63
C VAL A 76 -5.32 -4.39 -13.39
N ASN A 77 -5.36 -4.30 -14.71
CA ASN A 77 -4.26 -4.78 -15.57
C ASN A 77 -3.90 -6.25 -15.28
N GLY A 78 -4.90 -7.09 -14.97
CA GLY A 78 -4.70 -8.50 -14.67
C GLY A 78 -4.21 -8.81 -13.26
N MET A 79 -4.08 -7.80 -12.39
CA MET A 79 -3.59 -7.95 -11.02
C MET A 79 -4.66 -7.51 -10.02
N GLY A 80 -4.71 -8.16 -8.87
CA GLY A 80 -5.72 -7.85 -7.85
C GLY A 80 -5.64 -6.38 -7.42
N MET A 81 -6.81 -5.74 -7.30
CA MET A 81 -6.91 -4.33 -6.93
C MET A 81 -6.65 -4.12 -5.45
N GLY A 82 -5.81 -3.15 -5.10
CA GLY A 82 -5.51 -2.79 -3.71
C GLY A 82 -6.65 -2.02 -3.05
N ARG A 83 -6.78 -2.22 -1.73
CA ARG A 83 -7.90 -1.67 -0.94
C ARG A 83 -7.38 -1.16 0.40
N LEU A 84 -8.15 -0.28 1.02
CA LEU A 84 -7.93 0.08 2.43
C LEU A 84 -7.91 -1.19 3.27
N GLY A 85 -6.91 -1.33 4.13
CA GLY A 85 -6.71 -2.51 4.95
C GLY A 85 -5.82 -3.58 4.34
N ASP A 86 -5.46 -3.46 3.07
CA ASP A 86 -4.54 -4.39 2.43
C ASP A 86 -3.10 -4.14 2.88
N ASP A 87 -2.30 -5.21 2.88
CA ASP A 87 -0.94 -5.20 3.40
C ASP A 87 0.09 -5.23 2.27
N TYR A 88 1.22 -4.57 2.54
CA TYR A 88 2.45 -4.78 1.77
C TYR A 88 3.31 -5.82 2.48
N GLU A 89 4.13 -6.55 1.73
CA GLU A 89 5.15 -7.42 2.29
C GLU A 89 6.19 -6.58 3.06
N GLY A 90 7.14 -7.25 3.64
CA GLY A 90 8.30 -6.59 4.23
C GLY A 90 8.31 -6.67 5.74
N ASP A 91 9.19 -5.88 6.34
CA ASP A 91 9.45 -5.90 7.76
C ASP A 91 8.28 -5.27 8.53
N GLY A 92 7.80 -5.96 9.54
CA GLY A 92 6.68 -5.52 10.35
C GLY A 92 5.35 -5.58 9.60
N SER A 93 4.43 -4.74 10.00
CA SER A 93 3.09 -4.61 9.41
C SER A 93 3.02 -3.33 8.59
N ASN A 94 2.55 -3.42 7.35
CA ASN A 94 2.49 -2.28 6.43
C ASN A 94 1.11 -2.23 5.81
N VAL A 95 0.21 -1.47 6.39
CA VAL A 95 -1.23 -1.51 6.08
C VAL A 95 -1.68 -0.20 5.45
N ILE A 96 -2.44 -0.29 4.35
CA ILE A 96 -3.08 0.87 3.74
C ILE A 96 -4.16 1.40 4.68
N THR A 97 -4.08 2.66 5.06
CA THR A 97 -4.95 3.28 6.07
C THR A 97 -5.86 4.36 5.51
N SER A 98 -5.77 4.68 4.23
CA SER A 98 -6.73 5.56 3.58
C SER A 98 -7.08 5.07 2.18
N GLY A 99 -8.18 5.51 1.65
CA GLY A 99 -8.66 5.12 0.34
C GLY A 99 -9.71 6.09 -0.20
N SER A 100 -10.26 5.77 -1.35
CA SER A 100 -11.30 6.57 -1.98
C SER A 100 -12.53 6.68 -1.10
N SER A 101 -13.13 7.87 -1.05
CA SER A 101 -14.38 8.08 -0.33
C SER A 101 -15.62 7.62 -1.10
N ASN A 102 -15.47 7.28 -2.38
CA ASN A 102 -16.62 6.97 -3.24
C ASN A 102 -16.40 5.81 -4.22
N VAL A 103 -15.26 5.13 -4.16
CA VAL A 103 -14.97 3.93 -4.96
C VAL A 103 -14.62 2.79 -4.00
N PHE A 104 -15.36 1.70 -4.09
CA PHE A 104 -15.25 0.57 -3.17
C PHE A 104 -14.96 -0.71 -3.94
N VAL A 105 -14.24 -1.63 -3.30
CA VAL A 105 -13.74 -2.86 -3.91
C VAL A 105 -14.02 -4.04 -2.98
N ASN A 106 -14.54 -5.10 -3.54
CA ASN A 106 -14.67 -6.36 -2.79
C ASN A 106 -13.32 -6.88 -2.32
#